data_059a625ed192dacdf26cb2c1d5d7e17a
#
_entry.id   059a625ed192dacdf26cb2c1d5d7e17a
#
_cell.length_a   1.000
_cell.length_b   1.000
_cell.length_c   1.000
_cell.angle_alpha   90.00
_cell.angle_beta   90.00
_cell.angle_gamma   90.00
#
_symmetry.space_group_name_H-M   'P 1'
#
loop_
_entity.id
_entity.type
_entity.pdbx_description
1 polymer ?
#
loop_
_entity_poly.entity_id
_entity_poly.type
_entity_poly.pdbx_seq_one_letter_code
_entity_poly.pdbx_strand_id
1 'polypeptide(L)'
;VARVTGKATSLVLESTLGSPLDYPNPGSYLKAMGLNLKERSSGKHKGQLKITKRGSSLARKYHYFVALRWPYKDPIIARWYRNKVRRDGQLKGKAIVAIMRKLARTLWHIARGEVFDSRKLFDVRSLGMNA
;
A
#
# COMPACT_ATOMS: atom_id res chain seq x y z
N VAL A 1 10.13 -2.20 10.24
CA VAL A 1 9.02 -1.33 9.84
C VAL A 1 9.43 0.15 9.85
N ALA A 2 10.08 0.60 10.92
CA ALA A 2 10.49 2.01 11.03
C ALA A 2 11.44 2.47 9.92
N ARG A 3 12.26 1.58 9.38
CA ARG A 3 13.17 1.91 8.26
C ARG A 3 12.41 2.27 6.99
N VAL A 4 11.24 1.69 6.79
CA VAL A 4 10.41 1.93 5.61
C VAL A 4 9.46 3.11 5.84
N THR A 5 8.80 3.15 6.99
CA THR A 5 7.74 4.13 7.27
C THR A 5 8.22 5.39 7.98
N GLY A 6 9.38 5.34 8.62
CA GLY A 6 9.82 6.36 9.56
C GLY A 6 9.32 6.07 10.98
N LYS A 7 10.00 6.67 11.95
CA LYS A 7 9.76 6.38 13.37
C LYS A 7 8.35 6.77 13.82
N ALA A 8 7.90 7.97 13.46
CA ALA A 8 6.59 8.46 13.89
C ALA A 8 5.44 7.60 13.35
N THR A 9 5.48 7.27 12.06
CA THR A 9 4.45 6.41 11.45
C THR A 9 4.47 5.02 12.04
N SER A 10 5.66 4.45 12.25
CA SER A 10 5.80 3.12 12.87
C SER A 10 5.13 3.09 14.25
N LEU A 11 5.34 4.12 15.07
CA LEU A 11 4.71 4.20 16.38
C LEU A 11 3.19 4.31 16.31
N VAL A 12 2.66 5.09 15.37
CA VAL A 12 1.21 5.23 15.17
C VAL A 12 0.61 3.90 14.71
N LEU A 13 1.23 3.22 13.76
CA LEU A 13 0.73 1.93 13.28
C LEU A 13 0.72 0.89 14.40
N GLU A 14 1.79 0.82 15.19
CA GLU A 14 1.88 -0.13 16.29
C GLU A 14 0.87 0.17 17.40
N SER A 15 0.67 1.43 17.74
CA SER A 15 -0.28 1.81 18.79
C SER A 15 -1.73 1.63 18.39
N THR A 16 -2.07 1.74 17.10
CA THR A 16 -3.46 1.62 16.61
C THR A 16 -3.81 0.22 16.13
N LEU A 17 -2.88 -0.49 15.49
CA LEU A 17 -3.11 -1.79 14.87
C LEU A 17 -2.40 -2.95 15.57
N GLY A 18 -1.44 -2.65 16.44
CA GLY A 18 -0.52 -3.63 16.97
C GLY A 18 0.58 -3.98 15.96
N SER A 19 1.36 -5.01 16.26
CA SER A 19 2.43 -5.46 15.38
C SER A 19 1.87 -6.20 14.16
N PRO A 20 2.49 -6.04 12.97
CA PRO A 20 2.14 -6.91 11.83
C PRO A 20 2.31 -8.41 12.14
N LEU A 21 3.12 -8.76 13.14
CA LEU A 21 3.28 -10.14 13.60
C LEU A 21 2.01 -10.73 14.23
N ASP A 22 1.09 -9.88 14.67
CA ASP A 22 -0.18 -10.30 15.27
C ASP A 22 -1.20 -10.75 14.23
N TYR A 23 -0.91 -10.58 12.95
CA TYR A 23 -1.82 -10.91 11.84
C TYR A 23 -1.35 -12.15 11.10
N PRO A 24 -2.25 -13.12 10.85
CA PRO A 24 -1.86 -14.41 10.26
C PRO A 24 -1.46 -14.32 8.78
N ASN A 25 -1.89 -13.28 8.08
CA ASN A 25 -1.59 -13.11 6.66
C ASN A 25 -1.63 -11.61 6.29
N PRO A 26 -1.04 -11.21 5.14
CA PRO A 26 -1.04 -9.81 4.74
C PRO A 26 -2.43 -9.22 4.56
N GLY A 27 -3.37 -10.02 4.07
CA GLY A 27 -4.75 -9.57 3.87
C GLY A 27 -5.43 -9.12 5.16
N SER A 28 -5.19 -9.81 6.27
CA SER A 28 -5.72 -9.42 7.58
C SER A 28 -5.19 -8.05 8.02
N TYR A 29 -3.92 -7.78 7.75
CA TYR A 29 -3.30 -6.50 8.08
C TYR A 29 -3.88 -5.36 7.23
N LEU A 30 -4.07 -5.60 5.92
CA LEU A 30 -4.74 -4.65 5.05
C LEU A 30 -6.16 -4.35 5.53
N LYS A 31 -6.90 -5.38 5.94
CA LYS A 31 -8.26 -5.24 6.43
C LYS A 31 -8.32 -4.37 7.68
N ALA A 32 -7.34 -4.50 8.58
CA ALA A 32 -7.28 -3.68 9.79
C ALA A 32 -7.11 -2.19 9.48
N MET A 33 -6.51 -1.85 8.35
CA MET A 33 -6.37 -0.47 7.88
C MET A 33 -7.56 0.00 7.02
N GLY A 34 -8.49 -0.89 6.69
CA GLY A 34 -9.57 -0.58 5.75
C GLY A 34 -9.13 -0.52 4.30
N LEU A 35 -8.03 -1.20 3.97
CA LEU A 35 -7.45 -1.23 2.61
C LEU A 35 -7.87 -2.45 1.80
N ASN A 36 -8.66 -3.37 2.38
CA ASN A 36 -9.22 -4.49 1.62
C ASN A 36 -10.27 -3.97 0.65
N LEU A 37 -10.40 -4.65 -0.48
CA LEU A 37 -11.31 -4.25 -1.54
C LEU A 37 -12.71 -4.81 -1.30
N LYS A 38 -13.72 -4.00 -1.60
CA LYS A 38 -15.12 -4.39 -1.56
C LYS A 38 -15.76 -4.01 -2.89
N GLU A 39 -16.55 -4.92 -3.46
CA GLU A 39 -17.31 -4.61 -4.66
C GLU A 39 -18.43 -3.62 -4.33
N ARG A 40 -18.51 -2.57 -5.15
CA ARG A 40 -19.58 -1.59 -5.06
C ARG A 40 -20.67 -1.94 -6.07
N SER A 41 -21.74 -2.58 -5.58
CA SER A 41 -22.86 -3.02 -6.42
C SER A 41 -24.04 -2.07 -6.26
N SER A 42 -24.08 -1.00 -7.03
CA SER A 42 -25.27 -0.14 -7.11
C SER A 42 -25.28 0.58 -8.44
N GLY A 43 -26.33 0.41 -9.21
CA GLY A 43 -26.57 1.15 -10.45
C GLY A 43 -25.34 1.39 -11.32
N LYS A 44 -24.88 2.63 -11.36
CA LYS A 44 -23.73 3.08 -12.18
C LYS A 44 -22.38 2.52 -11.74
N HIS A 45 -22.28 1.90 -10.56
CA HIS A 45 -21.02 1.45 -9.97
C HIS A 45 -20.91 -0.07 -9.86
N LYS A 46 -21.75 -0.81 -10.56
CA LYS A 46 -21.73 -2.27 -10.53
C LYS A 46 -20.35 -2.78 -10.99
N GLY A 47 -19.74 -3.65 -10.19
CA GLY A 47 -18.45 -4.25 -10.48
C GLY A 47 -17.24 -3.40 -10.13
N GLN A 48 -17.38 -2.17 -9.63
CA GLN A 48 -16.27 -1.37 -9.17
C GLN A 48 -15.74 -1.85 -7.82
N LEU A 49 -14.41 -1.99 -7.73
CA LEU A 49 -13.75 -2.34 -6.47
C LEU A 49 -13.21 -1.08 -5.82
N LYS A 50 -13.57 -0.89 -4.55
CA LYS A 50 -13.06 0.20 -3.71
C LYS A 50 -12.62 -0.35 -2.37
N ILE A 51 -11.67 0.35 -1.71
CA ILE A 51 -11.28 0.00 -0.34
C ILE A 51 -12.46 0.25 0.61
N THR A 52 -12.57 -0.59 1.65
CA THR A 52 -13.70 -0.53 2.58
C THR A 52 -13.67 0.69 3.49
N LYS A 53 -12.49 1.23 3.79
CA LYS A 53 -12.24 2.29 4.77
C LYS A 53 -12.73 1.93 6.19
N ARG A 54 -12.95 0.64 6.46
CA ARG A 54 -13.21 0.14 7.81
C ARG A 54 -11.87 -0.05 8.52
N GLY A 55 -11.83 0.12 9.81
CA GLY A 55 -10.61 0.01 10.60
C GLY A 55 -10.09 1.39 11.01
N SER A 56 -8.82 1.47 11.40
CA SER A 56 -8.25 2.70 11.95
C SER A 56 -8.03 3.77 10.87
N SER A 57 -8.80 4.86 10.94
CA SER A 57 -8.61 6.01 10.06
C SER A 57 -7.29 6.71 10.32
N LEU A 58 -6.84 6.73 11.59
CA LEU A 58 -5.56 7.34 11.95
C LEU A 58 -4.39 6.58 11.35
N ALA A 59 -4.37 5.25 11.47
CA ALA A 59 -3.35 4.40 10.84
C ALA A 59 -3.33 4.60 9.33
N ARG A 60 -4.50 4.62 8.70
CA ARG A 60 -4.62 4.80 7.25
C ARG A 60 -4.10 6.16 6.81
N LYS A 61 -4.33 7.23 7.58
CA LYS A 61 -3.82 8.58 7.30
C LYS A 61 -2.29 8.62 7.29
N TYR A 62 -1.65 8.08 8.32
CA TYR A 62 -0.19 8.06 8.40
C TYR A 62 0.41 7.17 7.31
N HIS A 63 -0.21 6.05 7.05
CA HIS A 63 0.19 5.13 5.98
C HIS A 63 0.09 5.81 4.60
N TYR A 64 -0.95 6.61 4.39
CA TYR A 64 -1.12 7.42 3.18
C TYR A 64 0.04 8.38 2.97
N PHE A 65 0.49 9.07 4.00
CA PHE A 65 1.63 9.98 3.89
C PHE A 65 2.92 9.26 3.48
N VAL A 66 3.14 8.06 3.99
CA VAL A 66 4.28 7.24 3.56
C VAL A 66 4.15 6.87 2.08
N ALA A 67 2.97 6.44 1.67
CA ALA A 67 2.70 6.07 0.28
C ALA A 67 2.92 7.24 -0.69
N LEU A 68 2.58 8.47 -0.28
CA LEU A 68 2.82 9.67 -1.09
C LEU A 68 4.32 9.93 -1.33
N ARG A 69 5.15 9.64 -0.33
CA ARG A 69 6.59 9.88 -0.41
C ARG A 69 7.36 8.74 -1.04
N TRP A 70 6.81 7.54 -1.06
CA TRP A 70 7.50 6.34 -1.49
C TRP A 70 8.01 6.42 -2.94
N PRO A 71 7.22 6.92 -3.92
CA PRO A 71 7.72 7.08 -5.29
C PRO A 71 8.93 8.02 -5.41
N TYR A 72 9.08 8.98 -4.50
CA TYR A 72 10.22 9.90 -4.53
C TYR A 72 11.51 9.27 -4.01
N LYS A 73 11.41 8.16 -3.29
CA LYS A 73 12.56 7.50 -2.66
C LYS A 73 13.09 6.33 -3.48
N ASP A 74 12.30 5.79 -4.40
CA ASP A 74 12.65 4.59 -5.15
C ASP A 74 12.27 4.77 -6.62
N PRO A 75 13.24 4.66 -7.55
CA PRO A 75 12.97 4.88 -8.97
C PRO A 75 12.04 3.82 -9.58
N ILE A 76 12.02 2.61 -9.06
CA ILE A 76 11.11 1.56 -9.53
C ILE A 76 9.67 1.92 -9.16
N ILE A 77 9.46 2.34 -7.93
CA ILE A 77 8.13 2.76 -7.46
C ILE A 77 7.67 4.01 -8.21
N ALA A 78 8.58 4.97 -8.45
CA ALA A 78 8.28 6.17 -9.22
C ALA A 78 7.78 5.83 -10.63
N ARG A 79 8.46 4.90 -11.30
CA ARG A 79 8.09 4.49 -12.66
C ARG A 79 6.76 3.75 -12.67
N TRP A 80 6.56 2.83 -11.73
CA TRP A 80 5.30 2.12 -11.59
C TRP A 80 4.15 3.09 -11.35
N TYR A 81 4.35 4.07 -10.47
CA TYR A 81 3.36 5.10 -10.17
C TYR A 81 2.97 5.90 -11.43
N ARG A 82 3.96 6.40 -12.18
CA ARG A 82 3.70 7.15 -13.40
C ARG A 82 2.94 6.33 -14.43
N ASN A 83 3.32 5.08 -14.62
CA ASN A 83 2.64 4.18 -15.56
C ASN A 83 1.21 3.90 -15.12
N LYS A 84 0.98 3.69 -13.84
CA LYS A 84 -0.35 3.45 -13.31
C LYS A 84 -1.26 4.67 -13.47
N VAL A 85 -0.77 5.86 -13.16
CA VAL A 85 -1.52 7.11 -13.34
C VAL A 85 -1.92 7.28 -14.81
N ARG A 86 -1.00 7.04 -15.73
CA ARG A 86 -1.25 7.16 -17.16
C ARG A 86 -2.29 6.14 -17.64
N ARG A 87 -2.14 4.89 -17.22
CA ARG A 87 -3.05 3.81 -17.62
C ARG A 87 -4.47 4.01 -17.10
N ASP A 88 -4.61 4.57 -15.91
CA ASP A 88 -5.90 4.77 -15.25
C ASP A 88 -6.52 6.15 -15.54
N GLY A 89 -6.14 6.79 -16.64
CA GLY A 89 -6.74 8.06 -17.06
C GLY A 89 -6.39 9.25 -16.18
N GLN A 90 -5.14 9.31 -15.66
CA GLN A 90 -4.62 10.38 -14.80
C GLN A 90 -5.23 10.41 -13.40
N LEU A 91 -5.74 9.29 -12.93
CA LEU A 91 -6.31 9.17 -11.58
C LEU A 91 -5.22 8.89 -10.54
N LYS A 92 -4.64 9.95 -9.99
CA LYS A 92 -3.55 9.86 -9.01
C LYS A 92 -3.98 9.18 -7.71
N GLY A 93 -5.19 9.47 -7.24
CA GLY A 93 -5.71 8.86 -6.00
C GLY A 93 -5.79 7.35 -6.07
N LYS A 94 -6.20 6.81 -7.19
CA LYS A 94 -6.27 5.35 -7.41
C LYS A 94 -4.89 4.71 -7.36
N ALA A 95 -3.88 5.37 -7.95
CA ALA A 95 -2.51 4.90 -7.91
C ALA A 95 -1.92 4.91 -6.48
N ILE A 96 -2.20 5.96 -5.70
CA ILE A 96 -1.76 6.06 -4.31
C ILE A 96 -2.39 4.96 -3.46
N VAL A 97 -3.68 4.68 -3.61
CA VAL A 97 -4.35 3.59 -2.88
C VAL A 97 -3.70 2.25 -3.21
N ALA A 98 -3.37 2.00 -4.47
CA ALA A 98 -2.67 0.78 -4.86
C ALA A 98 -1.28 0.67 -4.20
N ILE A 99 -0.55 1.79 -4.09
CA ILE A 99 0.73 1.84 -3.37
C ILE A 99 0.52 1.57 -1.88
N MET A 100 -0.51 2.15 -1.26
CA MET A 100 -0.84 1.90 0.15
C MET A 100 -1.05 0.41 0.42
N ARG A 101 -1.76 -0.28 -0.46
CA ARG A 101 -1.99 -1.72 -0.33
C ARG A 101 -0.70 -2.52 -0.46
N LYS A 102 0.15 -2.18 -1.43
CA LYS A 102 1.46 -2.83 -1.58
C LYS A 102 2.37 -2.55 -0.39
N LEU A 103 2.36 -1.33 0.13
CA LEU A 103 3.14 -0.97 1.32
C LEU A 103 2.70 -1.78 2.54
N ALA A 104 1.40 -1.92 2.78
CA ALA A 104 0.89 -2.70 3.90
C ALA A 104 1.34 -4.17 3.82
N ARG A 105 1.29 -4.79 2.64
CA ARG A 105 1.80 -6.14 2.44
C ARG A 105 3.31 -6.22 2.73
N THR A 106 4.05 -5.22 2.28
CA THR A 106 5.50 -5.12 2.53
C THR A 106 5.80 -5.07 4.02
N LEU A 107 5.06 -4.28 4.78
CA LEU A 107 5.26 -4.17 6.23
C LEU A 107 5.01 -5.51 6.92
N TRP A 108 4.00 -6.27 6.49
CA TRP A 108 3.73 -7.59 7.04
C TRP A 108 4.92 -8.54 6.83
N HIS A 109 5.52 -8.54 5.63
CA HIS A 109 6.69 -9.36 5.30
C HIS A 109 7.95 -8.89 6.03
N ILE A 110 8.19 -7.58 6.10
CA ILE A 110 9.36 -7.01 6.78
C ILE A 110 9.36 -7.37 8.27
N ALA A 111 8.19 -7.35 8.91
CA ALA A 111 8.07 -7.72 10.32
C ALA A 111 8.50 -9.18 10.57
N ARG A 112 8.49 -10.01 9.54
CA ARG A 112 8.92 -11.42 9.60
C ARG A 112 10.37 -11.64 9.16
N GLY A 113 11.14 -10.56 9.06
CA GLY A 113 12.57 -10.63 8.74
C GLY A 113 12.90 -10.57 7.25
N GLU A 114 11.91 -10.40 6.38
CA GLU A 114 12.18 -10.23 4.95
C GLU A 114 12.73 -8.83 4.68
N VAL A 115 13.66 -8.74 3.72
CA VAL A 115 14.24 -7.45 3.31
C VAL A 115 13.37 -6.85 2.21
N PHE A 116 13.09 -5.55 2.34
CA PHE A 116 12.36 -4.84 1.30
C PHE A 116 13.16 -4.80 0.00
N ASP A 117 12.53 -5.23 -1.08
CA ASP A 117 13.07 -5.15 -2.43
C ASP A 117 11.96 -4.76 -3.40
N SER A 118 12.05 -3.55 -3.94
CA SER A 118 11.05 -3.03 -4.86
C SER A 118 10.92 -3.86 -6.14
N ARG A 119 11.99 -4.57 -6.54
CA ARG A 119 11.96 -5.46 -7.71
C ARG A 119 11.04 -6.66 -7.51
N LYS A 120 10.89 -7.13 -6.28
CA LYS A 120 9.98 -8.23 -5.95
C LYS A 120 8.53 -7.77 -5.88
N LEU A 121 8.32 -6.53 -5.47
CA LEU A 121 7.00 -5.96 -5.27
C LEU A 121 6.39 -5.45 -6.58
N PHE A 122 7.24 -4.95 -7.47
CA PHE A 122 6.84 -4.40 -8.76
C PHE A 122 7.56 -5.14 -9.88
N ASP A 123 6.82 -5.58 -10.89
CA ASP A 123 7.40 -6.27 -12.03
C ASP A 123 8.22 -5.31 -12.90
N VAL A 124 9.55 -5.40 -12.76
CA VAL A 124 10.47 -4.51 -13.48
C VAL A 124 10.43 -4.74 -15.00
N ARG A 125 10.11 -5.95 -15.45
CA ARG A 125 10.00 -6.24 -16.88
C ARG A 125 8.84 -5.49 -17.51
N SER A 126 7.69 -5.47 -16.84
CA SER A 126 6.52 -4.72 -17.32
C SER A 126 6.75 -3.22 -17.33
N LEU A 127 7.73 -2.73 -16.56
CA LEU A 127 8.12 -1.32 -16.52
C LEU A 127 9.18 -0.96 -17.56
N GLY A 128 9.67 -1.93 -18.34
CA GLY A 128 10.73 -1.71 -19.31
C GLY A 128 12.09 -1.46 -18.67
N MET A 129 12.31 -1.93 -17.45
CA MET A 129 13.57 -1.80 -16.73
C MET A 129 14.32 -3.13 -16.73
N ASN A 130 15.64 -3.04 -16.76
CA ASN A 130 16.49 -4.22 -16.59
C ASN A 130 16.49 -4.67 -15.12
N ALA A 131 16.35 -5.97 -14.93
CA ALA A 131 16.35 -6.55 -13.60
C ALA A 131 17.72 -6.47 -12.93
#